data_893094abf44ebd3652e637d116f98c8c
#
_entry.id   893094abf44ebd3652e637d116f98c8c
#
_cell.length_a   1.000
_cell.length_b   1.000
_cell.length_c   1.000
_cell.angle_alpha   90.00
_cell.angle_beta   90.00
_cell.angle_gamma   90.00
#
_symmetry.space_group_name_H-M   'P 1'
#
loop_
_entity.id
_entity.type
_entity.pdbx_description
1 polymer ?
#
loop_
_entity_poly.entity_id
_entity_poly.type
_entity_poly.pdbx_seq_one_letter_code
_entity_poly.pdbx_strand_id
1 'polypeptide(L)'
;MTVSHHPTEELILSYASGALDEANSILIATHLSLCSECRDIYNAAESIGGELLDDIDTAEITNTSFDEFFSIIEHLPLDPAIKPSTSLPQNTFLPNPLRDYINFSNGKINWRWLGPGLRYHSIEASSEFAKVGLLKISPGTKVPHHGHSGKEMTMVISGGYTDGIDKFS
;
A
#
# COMPACT_ATOMS: atom_id res chain seq x y z
N MET A 1 -14.32 -12.84 -0.70
CA MET A 1 -13.23 -13.13 -1.64
C MET A 1 -12.22 -13.97 -0.87
N THR A 2 -11.91 -15.17 -1.30
CA THR A 2 -10.92 -16.02 -0.61
C THR A 2 -9.59 -15.78 -1.33
N VAL A 3 -8.64 -15.19 -0.64
CA VAL A 3 -7.29 -14.97 -1.17
C VAL A 3 -6.57 -16.32 -1.19
N SER A 4 -6.02 -16.72 -2.35
CA SER A 4 -5.35 -18.02 -2.53
C SER A 4 -3.84 -17.92 -2.67
N HIS A 5 -3.32 -16.73 -2.87
CA HIS A 5 -1.88 -16.47 -3.00
C HIS A 5 -1.50 -15.37 -2.03
N HIS A 6 -0.40 -15.58 -1.32
CA HIS A 6 0.03 -14.70 -0.24
C HIS A 6 1.46 -14.18 -0.52
N PRO A 7 1.80 -12.96 -0.08
CA PRO A 7 3.19 -12.53 -0.02
C PRO A 7 3.98 -13.45 0.93
N THR A 8 5.27 -13.51 0.75
CA THR A 8 6.12 -14.29 1.66
C THR A 8 6.13 -13.63 3.05
N GLU A 9 6.37 -14.43 4.10
CA GLU A 9 6.47 -13.93 5.47
C GLU A 9 7.55 -12.85 5.60
N GLU A 10 8.68 -12.99 4.88
CA GLU A 10 9.75 -11.99 4.88
C GLU A 10 9.30 -10.63 4.36
N LEU A 11 8.39 -10.61 3.38
CA LEU A 11 7.81 -9.35 2.88
C LEU A 11 6.88 -8.71 3.90
N ILE A 12 6.09 -9.52 4.61
CA ILE A 12 5.21 -9.04 5.67
C ILE A 12 6.04 -8.48 6.84
N LEU A 13 7.09 -9.19 7.26
CA LEU A 13 8.02 -8.74 8.31
C LEU A 13 8.76 -7.47 7.90
N SER A 14 9.21 -7.38 6.65
CA SER A 14 9.86 -6.17 6.12
C SER A 14 8.90 -4.98 6.09
N TYR A 15 7.62 -5.22 5.83
CA TYR A 15 6.58 -4.20 5.91
C TYR A 15 6.36 -3.75 7.35
N ALA A 16 6.19 -4.68 8.30
CA ALA A 16 5.99 -4.39 9.72
C ALA A 16 7.17 -3.60 10.33
N SER A 17 8.40 -3.88 9.90
CA SER A 17 9.60 -3.17 10.36
C SER A 17 9.85 -1.83 9.63
N GLY A 18 9.00 -1.44 8.66
CA GLY A 18 9.21 -0.23 7.86
C GLY A 18 10.39 -0.30 6.89
N ALA A 19 10.90 -1.49 6.59
CA ALA A 19 12.07 -1.69 5.72
C ALA A 19 11.73 -1.74 4.22
N LEU A 20 10.44 -1.78 3.86
CA LEU A 20 10.02 -1.74 2.46
C LEU A 20 9.95 -0.30 1.94
N ASP A 21 10.28 -0.13 0.65
CA ASP A 21 9.97 1.11 -0.05
C ASP A 21 8.45 1.30 -0.20
N GLU A 22 8.04 2.53 -0.48
CA GLU A 22 6.62 2.89 -0.53
C GLU A 22 5.83 2.10 -1.59
N ALA A 23 6.41 1.82 -2.76
CA ALA A 23 5.73 1.08 -3.82
C ALA A 23 5.39 -0.36 -3.39
N ASN A 24 6.34 -1.04 -2.74
CA ASN A 24 6.11 -2.37 -2.18
C ASN A 24 5.16 -2.32 -0.97
N SER A 25 5.29 -1.29 -0.13
CA SER A 25 4.41 -1.07 1.03
C SER A 25 2.95 -0.91 0.64
N ILE A 26 2.65 -0.17 -0.43
CA ILE A 26 1.28 -0.03 -0.98
C ILE A 26 0.69 -1.41 -1.32
N LEU A 27 1.47 -2.28 -1.96
CA LEU A 27 1.01 -3.61 -2.34
C LEU A 27 0.71 -4.48 -1.13
N ILE A 28 1.64 -4.52 -0.15
CA ILE A 28 1.45 -5.31 1.08
C ILE A 28 0.29 -4.77 1.91
N ALA A 29 0.20 -3.45 2.14
CA ALA A 29 -0.91 -2.82 2.84
C ALA A 29 -2.26 -3.17 2.21
N THR A 30 -2.32 -3.14 0.88
CA THR A 30 -3.52 -3.49 0.13
C THR A 30 -3.89 -4.96 0.32
N HIS A 31 -2.91 -5.88 0.27
CA HIS A 31 -3.13 -7.29 0.53
C HIS A 31 -3.62 -7.52 1.97
N LEU A 32 -2.97 -6.93 2.95
CA LEU A 32 -3.36 -7.02 4.37
C LEU A 32 -4.78 -6.50 4.61
N SER A 33 -5.28 -5.55 3.84
CA SER A 33 -6.66 -5.07 3.95
C SER A 33 -7.70 -6.12 3.53
N LEU A 34 -7.30 -7.12 2.74
CA LEU A 34 -8.17 -8.15 2.17
C LEU A 34 -7.96 -9.54 2.79
N CYS A 35 -6.76 -9.84 3.31
CA CYS A 35 -6.37 -11.15 3.82
C CYS A 35 -6.20 -11.15 5.35
N SER A 36 -7.06 -11.90 6.05
CA SER A 36 -6.97 -12.04 7.52
C SER A 36 -5.75 -12.85 7.96
N GLU A 37 -5.40 -13.89 7.22
CA GLU A 37 -4.26 -14.76 7.54
C GLU A 37 -2.94 -13.98 7.55
N CYS A 38 -2.70 -13.17 6.52
CA CYS A 38 -1.51 -12.31 6.48
C CYS A 38 -1.56 -11.18 7.53
N ARG A 39 -2.75 -10.71 7.91
CA ARG A 39 -2.87 -9.77 9.04
C ARG A 39 -2.47 -10.38 10.36
N ASP A 40 -2.76 -11.66 10.58
CA ASP A 40 -2.36 -12.35 11.83
C ASP A 40 -0.83 -12.44 11.92
N ILE A 41 -0.14 -12.72 10.82
CA ILE A 41 1.33 -12.68 10.75
C ILE A 41 1.86 -11.27 11.01
N TYR A 42 1.26 -10.26 10.39
CA TYR A 42 1.61 -8.85 10.59
C TYR A 42 1.43 -8.44 12.06
N ASN A 43 0.30 -8.77 12.68
CA ASN A 43 0.02 -8.45 14.08
C ASN A 43 0.99 -9.15 15.04
N ALA A 44 1.39 -10.38 14.73
CA ALA A 44 2.43 -11.08 15.51
C ALA A 44 3.78 -10.37 15.42
N ALA A 45 4.17 -9.90 14.22
CA ALA A 45 5.40 -9.13 14.04
C ALA A 45 5.37 -7.80 14.80
N GLU A 46 4.25 -7.06 14.77
CA GLU A 46 4.04 -5.84 15.54
C GLU A 46 4.15 -6.08 17.06
N SER A 47 3.58 -7.19 17.54
CA SER A 47 3.67 -7.56 18.97
C SER A 47 5.11 -7.83 19.40
N ILE A 48 5.91 -8.52 18.55
CA ILE A 48 7.33 -8.74 18.82
C ILE A 48 8.09 -7.40 18.85
N GLY A 49 7.78 -6.50 17.88
CA GLY A 49 8.36 -5.16 17.85
C GLY A 49 8.04 -4.35 19.12
N GLY A 50 6.82 -4.47 19.64
CA GLY A 50 6.40 -3.85 20.89
C GLY A 50 7.19 -4.36 22.10
N GLU A 51 7.36 -5.68 22.24
CA GLU A 51 8.18 -6.27 23.31
C GLU A 51 9.63 -5.80 23.26
N LEU A 52 10.20 -5.68 22.04
CA LEU A 52 11.56 -5.16 21.87
C LEU A 52 11.67 -3.68 22.28
N LEU A 53 10.63 -2.88 22.09
CA LEU A 53 10.58 -1.48 22.56
C LEU A 53 10.54 -1.39 24.08
N ASP A 54 9.82 -2.29 24.75
CA ASP A 54 9.72 -2.31 26.20
C ASP A 54 11.06 -2.70 26.87
N ASP A 55 11.92 -3.41 26.17
CA ASP A 55 13.27 -3.79 26.61
C ASP A 55 14.32 -2.68 26.45
N ILE A 56 13.97 -1.56 25.81
CA ILE A 56 14.92 -0.44 25.61
C ILE A 56 15.00 0.38 26.90
N ASP A 57 16.25 0.66 27.33
CA ASP A 57 16.49 1.54 28.47
C ASP A 57 15.87 2.93 28.25
N THR A 58 15.17 3.42 29.27
CA THR A 58 14.57 4.76 29.22
C THR A 58 15.64 5.84 29.21
N ALA A 59 15.48 6.83 28.32
CA ALA A 59 16.31 8.04 28.35
C ALA A 59 15.75 9.03 29.40
N GLU A 60 16.63 9.71 30.13
CA GLU A 60 16.21 10.79 31.01
C GLU A 60 15.70 11.98 30.18
N ILE A 61 14.46 12.36 30.41
CA ILE A 61 13.87 13.57 29.86
C ILE A 61 14.04 14.69 30.88
N THR A 62 14.70 15.78 30.51
CA THR A 62 14.83 16.96 31.37
C THR A 62 13.46 17.64 31.51
N ASN A 63 13.16 18.21 32.70
CA ASN A 63 11.89 18.90 32.95
C ASN A 63 11.62 20.04 31.98
N THR A 64 12.68 20.67 31.45
CA THR A 64 12.62 21.73 30.45
C THR A 64 12.16 21.24 29.06
N SER A 65 12.43 19.96 28.73
CA SER A 65 12.09 19.41 27.41
C SER A 65 10.58 19.32 27.19
N PHE A 66 9.80 19.08 28.25
CA PHE A 66 8.35 18.99 28.16
C PHE A 66 7.74 20.39 27.96
N ASP A 67 8.14 21.37 28.74
CA ASP A 67 7.63 22.75 28.65
C ASP A 67 8.04 23.40 27.31
N GLU A 68 9.27 23.18 26.83
CA GLU A 68 9.75 23.64 25.54
C GLU A 68 8.93 23.02 24.39
N PHE A 69 8.65 21.71 24.45
CA PHE A 69 7.86 21.02 23.44
C PHE A 69 6.42 21.56 23.35
N PHE A 70 5.75 21.78 24.51
CA PHE A 70 4.42 22.37 24.53
C PHE A 70 4.41 23.82 24.06
N SER A 71 5.42 24.60 24.45
CA SER A 71 5.57 25.96 23.95
C SER A 71 5.68 26.03 22.43
N ILE A 72 6.42 25.09 21.82
CA ILE A 72 6.53 25.00 20.35
C ILE A 72 5.16 24.66 19.75
N ILE A 73 4.44 23.68 20.30
CA ILE A 73 3.13 23.28 19.78
C ILE A 73 2.10 24.43 19.87
N GLU A 74 2.07 25.16 20.97
CA GLU A 74 1.15 26.30 21.14
C GLU A 74 1.39 27.44 20.13
N HIS A 75 2.62 27.57 19.64
CA HIS A 75 3.00 28.60 18.69
C HIS A 75 3.03 28.11 17.23
N LEU A 76 2.82 26.82 16.98
CA LEU A 76 2.66 26.32 15.62
C LEU A 76 1.38 26.92 14.99
N PRO A 77 1.48 27.43 13.76
CA PRO A 77 0.27 27.82 13.04
C PRO A 77 -0.64 26.59 12.96
N LEU A 78 -1.91 26.77 13.34
CA LEU A 78 -2.90 25.70 13.13
C LEU A 78 -2.86 25.30 11.66
N ASP A 79 -2.57 24.04 11.42
CA ASP A 79 -2.68 23.49 10.09
C ASP A 79 -4.07 23.84 9.53
N PRO A 80 -4.16 24.40 8.32
CA PRO A 80 -5.46 24.60 7.71
C PRO A 80 -6.17 23.26 7.78
N ALA A 81 -7.30 23.22 8.48
CA ALA A 81 -8.06 22.01 8.75
C ALA A 81 -8.01 21.13 7.49
N ILE A 82 -7.38 19.96 7.59
CA ILE A 82 -7.29 19.01 6.49
C ILE A 82 -8.74 18.83 6.04
N LYS A 83 -9.09 19.50 4.95
CA LYS A 83 -10.43 19.32 4.38
C LYS A 83 -10.49 17.83 4.12
N PRO A 84 -11.42 17.10 4.76
CA PRO A 84 -11.56 15.70 4.47
C PRO A 84 -11.60 15.60 2.95
N SER A 85 -10.65 14.88 2.39
CA SER A 85 -10.54 14.66 0.95
C SER A 85 -11.95 14.47 0.43
N THR A 86 -12.37 15.33 -0.49
CA THR A 86 -13.73 15.35 -1.06
C THR A 86 -14.16 13.92 -1.24
N SER A 87 -15.21 13.53 -0.53
CA SER A 87 -15.71 12.19 -0.36
C SER A 87 -15.47 11.36 -1.62
N LEU A 88 -14.47 10.50 -1.56
CA LEU A 88 -14.19 9.54 -2.63
C LEU A 88 -15.51 8.84 -2.94
N PRO A 89 -15.85 8.63 -4.19
CA PRO A 89 -17.09 7.95 -4.55
C PRO A 89 -17.17 6.68 -3.71
N GLN A 90 -18.16 6.55 -2.85
CA GLN A 90 -18.32 5.42 -1.91
C GLN A 90 -18.40 4.05 -2.62
N ASN A 91 -18.41 4.06 -3.94
CA ASN A 91 -18.56 2.91 -4.81
C ASN A 91 -17.30 2.57 -5.61
N THR A 92 -16.12 2.82 -5.06
CA THR A 92 -14.90 2.34 -5.70
C THR A 92 -14.62 0.91 -5.24
N PHE A 93 -14.43 0.02 -6.20
CA PHE A 93 -13.98 -1.38 -5.98
C PHE A 93 -12.56 -1.46 -5.42
N LEU A 94 -11.90 -0.32 -5.21
CA LEU A 94 -10.52 -0.23 -4.76
C LEU A 94 -10.41 -0.36 -3.23
N PRO A 95 -9.50 -1.20 -2.73
CA PRO A 95 -9.16 -1.25 -1.31
C PRO A 95 -8.68 0.09 -0.77
N ASN A 96 -8.95 0.34 0.52
CA ASN A 96 -8.63 1.62 1.16
C ASN A 96 -7.18 2.08 0.99
N PRO A 97 -6.14 1.23 1.18
CA PRO A 97 -4.75 1.67 1.02
C PRO A 97 -4.42 2.23 -0.36
N LEU A 98 -5.10 1.78 -1.41
CA LEU A 98 -4.90 2.29 -2.77
C LEU A 98 -5.61 3.61 -3.06
N ARG A 99 -6.66 3.92 -2.32
CA ARG A 99 -7.51 5.09 -2.63
C ARG A 99 -6.75 6.40 -2.50
N ASP A 100 -5.89 6.51 -1.49
CA ASP A 100 -5.16 7.74 -1.18
C ASP A 100 -4.07 8.03 -2.24
N TYR A 101 -3.62 7.00 -2.95
CA TYR A 101 -2.62 7.11 -4.02
C TYR A 101 -3.21 7.34 -5.41
N ILE A 102 -4.53 7.28 -5.56
CA ILE A 102 -5.16 7.40 -6.86
C ILE A 102 -5.72 8.80 -7.06
N ASN A 103 -5.14 9.53 -7.99
CA ASN A 103 -5.65 10.80 -8.44
C ASN A 103 -6.92 10.60 -9.27
N PHE A 104 -8.08 10.89 -8.68
CA PHE A 104 -9.35 10.86 -9.37
C PHE A 104 -9.60 12.18 -10.10
N SER A 105 -9.79 12.13 -11.40
CA SER A 105 -10.30 13.27 -12.16
C SER A 105 -11.82 13.12 -12.31
N ASN A 106 -12.58 14.06 -11.72
CA ASN A 106 -14.05 14.00 -11.69
C ASN A 106 -14.62 12.65 -11.19
N GLY A 107 -14.00 12.08 -10.13
CA GLY A 107 -14.41 10.81 -9.55
C GLY A 107 -14.07 9.57 -10.39
N LYS A 108 -13.23 9.71 -11.41
CA LYS A 108 -12.79 8.61 -12.28
C LYS A 108 -11.28 8.48 -12.30
N ILE A 109 -10.79 7.23 -12.42
CA ILE A 109 -9.37 6.93 -12.61
C ILE A 109 -8.96 7.37 -14.02
N ASN A 110 -7.86 8.10 -14.13
CA ASN A 110 -7.30 8.52 -15.41
C ASN A 110 -6.51 7.37 -16.04
N TRP A 111 -7.18 6.59 -16.90
CA TRP A 111 -6.60 5.44 -17.56
C TRP A 111 -5.86 5.83 -18.85
N ARG A 112 -4.57 5.50 -18.93
CA ARG A 112 -3.81 5.56 -20.17
C ARG A 112 -4.04 4.27 -20.98
N TRP A 113 -4.31 4.41 -22.27
CA TRP A 113 -4.41 3.26 -23.18
C TRP A 113 -3.02 2.66 -23.45
N LEU A 114 -2.87 1.35 -23.34
CA LEU A 114 -1.65 0.60 -23.64
C LEU A 114 -1.78 -0.26 -24.89
N GLY A 115 -3.01 -0.62 -25.30
CA GLY A 115 -3.30 -1.50 -26.41
C GLY A 115 -4.72 -2.03 -26.36
N PRO A 116 -5.13 -2.86 -27.32
CA PRO A 116 -6.47 -3.44 -27.34
C PRO A 116 -6.76 -4.19 -26.04
N GLY A 117 -7.78 -3.76 -25.31
CA GLY A 117 -8.19 -4.36 -24.04
C GLY A 117 -7.29 -4.06 -22.85
N LEU A 118 -6.25 -3.24 -22.98
CA LEU A 118 -5.28 -2.93 -21.93
C LEU A 118 -5.27 -1.44 -21.59
N ARG A 119 -5.42 -1.11 -20.30
CA ARG A 119 -5.32 0.24 -19.78
C ARG A 119 -4.47 0.25 -18.52
N TYR A 120 -3.76 1.33 -18.28
CA TYR A 120 -2.84 1.49 -17.18
C TYR A 120 -3.02 2.83 -16.50
N HIS A 121 -2.88 2.85 -15.19
CA HIS A 121 -2.80 4.05 -14.38
C HIS A 121 -1.56 3.97 -13.50
N SER A 122 -0.64 4.94 -13.63
CA SER A 122 0.54 5.02 -12.78
C SER A 122 0.17 5.58 -11.43
N ILE A 123 0.68 4.96 -10.38
CA ILE A 123 0.60 5.45 -9.01
C ILE A 123 1.93 6.14 -8.69
N GLU A 124 1.87 7.36 -8.18
CA GLU A 124 3.04 8.07 -7.70
C GLU A 124 3.38 7.55 -6.29
N ALA A 125 4.56 7.01 -6.13
CA ALA A 125 5.11 6.52 -4.87
C ALA A 125 6.57 6.94 -4.76
N SER A 126 7.02 7.26 -3.56
CA SER A 126 8.42 7.61 -3.26
C SER A 126 9.27 6.34 -3.24
N SER A 127 9.57 5.82 -4.43
CA SER A 127 10.46 4.68 -4.59
C SER A 127 11.47 4.96 -5.68
N GLU A 128 12.74 4.74 -5.38
CA GLU A 128 13.82 4.96 -6.33
C GLU A 128 13.90 3.83 -7.36
N PHE A 129 13.56 2.61 -6.97
CA PHE A 129 13.79 1.40 -7.77
C PHE A 129 12.52 0.69 -8.22
N ALA A 130 11.38 0.94 -7.58
CA ALA A 130 10.13 0.28 -7.87
C ALA A 130 9.09 1.24 -8.47
N LYS A 131 8.27 0.72 -9.38
CA LYS A 131 7.12 1.42 -9.94
C LYS A 131 5.86 0.65 -9.61
N VAL A 132 4.81 1.37 -9.24
CA VAL A 132 3.51 0.79 -8.93
C VAL A 132 2.42 1.40 -9.82
N GLY A 133 1.42 0.62 -10.14
CA GLY A 133 0.30 1.10 -10.94
C GLY A 133 -0.84 0.10 -11.02
N LEU A 134 -1.95 0.54 -11.55
CA LEU A 134 -3.10 -0.30 -11.83
C LEU A 134 -3.10 -0.72 -13.28
N LEU A 135 -3.30 -2.00 -13.53
CA LEU A 135 -3.53 -2.55 -14.86
C LEU A 135 -5.00 -3.01 -14.97
N LYS A 136 -5.69 -2.51 -15.97
CA LYS A 136 -7.04 -2.95 -16.30
C LYS A 136 -7.01 -3.75 -17.61
N ILE A 137 -7.41 -5.01 -17.50
CA ILE A 137 -7.41 -5.97 -18.61
C ILE A 137 -8.86 -6.34 -18.92
N SER A 138 -9.27 -6.21 -20.18
CA SER A 138 -10.61 -6.65 -20.62
C SER A 138 -10.68 -8.18 -20.66
N PRO A 139 -11.85 -8.78 -20.37
CA PRO A 139 -12.02 -10.23 -20.47
C PRO A 139 -11.57 -10.79 -21.81
N GLY A 140 -10.87 -11.92 -21.80
CA GLY A 140 -10.36 -12.59 -22.99
C GLY A 140 -9.12 -11.96 -23.62
N THR A 141 -8.60 -10.85 -23.06
CA THR A 141 -7.38 -10.22 -23.56
C THR A 141 -6.16 -11.00 -23.08
N LYS A 142 -5.26 -11.32 -24.01
CA LYS A 142 -3.95 -11.90 -23.67
C LYS A 142 -2.96 -10.77 -23.46
N VAL A 143 -2.25 -10.80 -22.33
CA VAL A 143 -1.11 -9.93 -22.10
C VAL A 143 0.08 -10.49 -22.88
N PRO A 144 0.75 -9.70 -23.73
CA PRO A 144 1.92 -10.16 -24.45
C PRO A 144 3.01 -10.63 -23.49
N HIS A 145 3.72 -11.70 -23.86
CA HIS A 145 4.89 -12.13 -23.10
C HIS A 145 5.92 -11.00 -23.10
N HIS A 146 6.40 -10.63 -21.93
CA HIS A 146 7.41 -9.58 -21.75
C HIS A 146 8.36 -10.02 -20.64
N GLY A 147 9.58 -9.55 -20.72
CA GLY A 147 10.61 -9.81 -19.71
C GLY A 147 10.79 -8.61 -18.80
N HIS A 148 11.08 -8.86 -17.54
CA HIS A 148 11.47 -7.85 -16.56
C HIS A 148 12.93 -8.04 -16.17
N SER A 149 13.65 -6.93 -15.98
CA SER A 149 15.03 -6.95 -15.47
C SER A 149 15.06 -7.08 -13.93
N GLY A 150 13.90 -7.06 -13.27
CA GLY A 150 13.75 -7.10 -11.83
C GLY A 150 12.58 -7.98 -11.39
N LYS A 151 12.26 -7.92 -10.11
CA LYS A 151 11.12 -8.62 -9.50
C LYS A 151 9.82 -7.87 -9.82
N GLU A 152 8.83 -8.59 -10.30
CA GLU A 152 7.47 -8.08 -10.46
C GLU A 152 6.56 -8.76 -9.43
N MET A 153 5.73 -7.96 -8.76
CA MET A 153 4.68 -8.44 -7.89
C MET A 153 3.33 -7.96 -8.42
N THR A 154 2.39 -8.86 -8.54
CA THR A 154 1.05 -8.56 -9.03
C THR A 154 0.00 -9.01 -8.03
N MET A 155 -0.99 -8.15 -7.79
CA MET A 155 -2.14 -8.49 -6.97
C MET A 155 -3.43 -8.29 -7.78
N VAL A 156 -4.31 -9.28 -7.73
CA VAL A 156 -5.64 -9.20 -8.35
C VAL A 156 -6.59 -8.51 -7.38
N ILE A 157 -7.12 -7.36 -7.79
CA ILE A 157 -8.12 -6.61 -7.00
C ILE A 157 -9.53 -7.02 -7.40
N SER A 158 -9.73 -7.39 -8.67
CA SER A 158 -11.04 -7.77 -9.19
C SER A 158 -10.89 -8.62 -10.44
N GLY A 159 -11.71 -9.65 -10.56
CA GLY A 159 -11.65 -10.60 -11.66
C GLY A 159 -10.62 -11.69 -11.42
N GLY A 160 -9.93 -12.09 -12.48
CA GLY A 160 -8.87 -13.10 -12.39
C GLY A 160 -8.12 -13.25 -13.71
N TYR A 161 -6.94 -13.84 -13.66
CA TYR A 161 -6.16 -14.20 -14.84
C TYR A 161 -5.45 -15.54 -14.64
N THR A 162 -4.95 -16.11 -15.73
CA THR A 162 -4.11 -17.31 -15.73
C THR A 162 -2.80 -16.98 -16.46
N ASP A 163 -1.69 -17.42 -15.92
CA ASP A 163 -0.36 -17.24 -16.54
C ASP A 163 0.14 -18.49 -17.27
N GLY A 164 -0.68 -19.53 -17.31
CA GLY A 164 -0.36 -20.84 -17.89
C GLY A 164 0.17 -21.85 -16.87
N ILE A 165 0.48 -21.43 -15.66
CA ILE A 165 0.91 -22.28 -14.53
C ILE A 165 -0.20 -22.30 -13.48
N ASP A 166 -0.73 -21.14 -13.12
CA ASP A 166 -1.68 -20.99 -12.04
C ASP A 166 -2.83 -20.03 -12.41
N LYS A 167 -3.85 -20.00 -11.56
CA LYS A 167 -5.00 -19.11 -11.68
C LYS A 167 -5.06 -18.18 -10.49
N PHE A 168 -5.07 -16.89 -10.77
CA PHE A 168 -5.13 -15.80 -9.79
C PHE A 168 -6.49 -15.11 -9.82
N SER A 169 -7.12 -14.92 -8.64
CA SER A 169 -8.45 -14.31 -8.51
C SER A 169 -8.65 -13.63 -7.16
#